data_74e5918abfb31e5e947ec66f50fefb3b
#
_entry.id   74e5918abfb31e5e947ec66f50fefb3b
#
_cell.length_a   1.000
_cell.length_b   1.000
_cell.length_c   1.000
_cell.angle_alpha   90.00
_cell.angle_beta   90.00
_cell.angle_gamma   90.00
#
_symmetry.space_group_name_H-M   'P 1'
#
loop_
_entity.id
_entity.type
_entity.pdbx_description
1 polymer ?
#
loop_
_entity_poly.entity_id
_entity_poly.type
_entity_poly.pdbx_seq_one_letter_code
_entity_poly.pdbx_strand_id
1 'polypeptide(L)'
;MKMYLATPDFPHGTSDVKINFEQALGIMKTVDALTQGITKILYLVGWQGLGHDDCYPEMHKVNDFLKRDCDRDGRESLLWLIAEAKKYHTVVSVHGNLADEYGDNESHADFVRENAIVKHPNGEPAVIEVFNGRNAYKVSYKQFWESGLFKKYWEKFLETVPVREAGTVHLDNFCIAESFYPRTTVEEQDAARCAILDYIRAEGIDVTSEYPYRELPLRADDPGHPIRRFYAQHVDELPVGSWKDAPIRTLGRIAATWWTSCMTPEECVSIPPSLYGGHLTDSALGAVFYGTMHGEDIWMSHGIRPEDWVPAFLREFCTYQLPYLYLNRYARTGIEKQADGSYIARFSDGVETRGADRSIRKNGIVVKQGGNVILPLTDDNRTYIVYSADGFSGRWNLPDAAFTSGKVYEITADGNRFLAPLMVEDGGITLSLKPGEAVVILAD
;
A
#
# COMPACT_ATOMS: atom_id res chain seq x y z
N MET A 1 4.08 0.44 1.72
CA MET A 1 4.95 0.67 0.54
C MET A 1 5.07 -0.62 -0.24
N LYS A 2 5.26 -0.55 -1.56
CA LYS A 2 5.74 -1.67 -2.38
C LYS A 2 7.15 -1.36 -2.88
N MET A 3 7.95 -2.40 -3.11
CA MET A 3 9.28 -2.27 -3.70
C MET A 3 9.48 -3.38 -4.71
N TYR A 4 9.68 -2.99 -5.96
CA TYR A 4 9.88 -3.92 -7.06
C TYR A 4 11.35 -4.36 -7.12
N LEU A 5 11.59 -5.64 -6.93
CA LEU A 5 12.95 -6.18 -6.81
C LEU A 5 13.50 -6.77 -8.11
N ALA A 6 12.71 -7.59 -8.79
CA ALA A 6 13.17 -8.29 -10.00
C ALA A 6 12.02 -8.72 -10.91
N THR A 7 12.32 -8.83 -12.19
CA THR A 7 11.51 -9.51 -13.21
C THR A 7 12.21 -10.78 -13.69
N PRO A 8 11.46 -11.83 -14.06
CA PRO A 8 12.04 -13.04 -14.63
C PRO A 8 12.64 -12.78 -16.03
N ASP A 9 13.78 -13.38 -16.29
CA ASP A 9 14.36 -13.55 -17.61
C ASP A 9 14.35 -15.05 -17.96
N PHE A 10 13.17 -15.55 -18.32
CA PHE A 10 12.96 -16.97 -18.59
C PHE A 10 13.85 -17.55 -19.69
N PRO A 11 14.13 -16.85 -20.81
CA PRO A 11 15.02 -17.36 -21.84
C PRO A 11 16.41 -17.72 -21.33
N HIS A 12 16.89 -17.02 -20.31
CA HIS A 12 18.23 -17.24 -19.74
C HIS A 12 18.20 -17.94 -18.38
N GLY A 13 17.01 -18.20 -17.80
CA GLY A 13 16.87 -18.79 -16.47
C GLY A 13 17.45 -17.91 -15.36
N THR A 14 17.37 -16.59 -15.52
CA THR A 14 17.91 -15.58 -14.62
C THR A 14 16.87 -14.54 -14.23
N SER A 15 17.27 -13.60 -13.40
CA SER A 15 16.45 -12.46 -13.00
C SER A 15 17.04 -11.14 -13.50
N ASP A 16 16.21 -10.28 -14.04
CA ASP A 16 16.54 -8.87 -14.23
C ASP A 16 16.33 -8.14 -12.87
N VAL A 17 17.39 -8.09 -12.09
CA VAL A 17 17.39 -7.52 -10.73
C VAL A 17 17.42 -6.00 -10.82
N LYS A 18 16.41 -5.36 -10.24
CA LYS A 18 16.32 -3.89 -10.07
C LYS A 18 16.89 -3.45 -8.74
N ILE A 19 16.55 -4.19 -7.68
CA ILE A 19 16.92 -3.91 -6.29
C ILE A 19 17.19 -5.25 -5.61
N ASN A 20 18.40 -5.51 -5.11
CA ASN A 20 18.66 -6.66 -4.27
C ASN A 20 18.32 -6.39 -2.79
N PHE A 21 18.38 -7.40 -1.92
CA PHE A 21 17.99 -7.25 -0.51
C PHE A 21 18.88 -6.26 0.27
N GLU A 22 20.15 -6.13 -0.08
CA GLU A 22 21.04 -5.15 0.56
C GLU A 22 20.70 -3.72 0.16
N GLN A 23 20.43 -3.50 -1.11
CA GLN A 23 19.98 -2.21 -1.64
C GLN A 23 18.61 -1.81 -1.05
N ALA A 24 17.70 -2.79 -0.90
CA ALA A 24 16.41 -2.57 -0.26
C ALA A 24 16.56 -2.06 1.17
N LEU A 25 17.48 -2.61 1.95
CA LEU A 25 17.76 -2.10 3.30
C LEU A 25 18.33 -0.67 3.26
N GLY A 26 19.24 -0.39 2.32
CA GLY A 26 19.78 0.95 2.13
C GLY A 26 18.69 1.98 1.84
N ILE A 27 17.75 1.66 0.97
CA ILE A 27 16.56 2.48 0.68
C ILE A 27 15.72 2.67 1.95
N MET A 28 15.45 1.60 2.73
CA MET A 28 14.63 1.70 3.95
C MET A 28 15.29 2.57 5.01
N LYS A 29 16.61 2.56 5.14
CA LYS A 29 17.33 3.48 6.01
C LYS A 29 17.11 4.94 5.63
N THR A 30 17.19 5.25 4.35
CA THR A 30 16.91 6.61 3.85
C THR A 30 15.43 6.98 4.05
N VAL A 31 14.51 6.09 3.72
CA VAL A 31 13.07 6.31 3.94
C VAL A 31 12.77 6.58 5.40
N ASP A 32 13.42 5.89 6.33
CA ASP A 32 13.25 6.10 7.76
C ASP A 32 13.66 7.53 8.19
N ALA A 33 14.80 8.00 7.69
CA ALA A 33 15.23 9.37 7.91
C ALA A 33 14.25 10.40 7.34
N LEU A 34 13.77 10.19 6.11
CA LEU A 34 12.81 11.07 5.45
C LEU A 34 11.45 11.11 6.14
N THR A 35 11.01 10.02 6.74
CA THR A 35 9.72 9.88 7.42
C THR A 35 9.79 10.04 8.93
N GLN A 36 10.94 10.48 9.46
CA GLN A 36 11.16 10.73 10.89
C GLN A 36 10.88 9.52 11.77
N GLY A 37 11.21 8.33 11.30
CA GLY A 37 11.08 7.10 12.08
C GLY A 37 9.65 6.60 12.29
N ILE A 38 8.66 7.07 11.54
CA ILE A 38 7.31 6.49 11.64
C ILE A 38 7.32 5.03 11.23
N THR A 39 6.43 4.24 11.81
CA THR A 39 6.29 2.82 11.46
C THR A 39 5.77 2.66 10.03
N LYS A 40 6.41 1.75 9.30
CA LYS A 40 6.15 1.49 7.88
C LYS A 40 5.95 0.01 7.61
N ILE A 41 5.15 -0.32 6.61
CA ILE A 41 5.07 -1.66 6.02
C ILE A 41 5.65 -1.61 4.62
N LEU A 42 6.54 -2.55 4.31
CA LEU A 42 7.13 -2.75 3.00
C LEU A 42 6.72 -4.11 2.45
N TYR A 43 6.02 -4.14 1.32
CA TYR A 43 5.76 -5.35 0.55
C TYR A 43 6.77 -5.49 -0.58
N LEU A 44 7.49 -6.59 -0.60
CA LEU A 44 8.49 -6.91 -1.62
C LEU A 44 7.80 -7.56 -2.82
N VAL A 45 7.99 -7.01 -4.01
CA VAL A 45 7.46 -7.52 -5.29
C VAL A 45 8.60 -8.19 -6.06
N GLY A 46 8.38 -9.40 -6.59
CA GLY A 46 9.41 -10.15 -7.31
C GLY A 46 10.49 -10.77 -6.43
N TRP A 47 10.17 -11.02 -5.17
CA TRP A 47 11.04 -11.65 -4.18
C TRP A 47 11.19 -13.17 -4.36
N GLN A 48 10.24 -13.80 -5.08
CA GLN A 48 10.14 -15.26 -5.28
C GLN A 48 10.60 -15.69 -6.68
N GLY A 49 10.94 -16.98 -6.81
CA GLY A 49 11.29 -17.60 -8.09
C GLY A 49 12.41 -16.87 -8.82
N LEU A 50 12.13 -16.42 -10.03
CA LEU A 50 12.99 -15.54 -10.83
C LEU A 50 12.52 -14.07 -10.80
N GLY A 51 11.44 -13.73 -10.09
CA GLY A 51 10.94 -12.37 -10.01
C GLY A 51 9.42 -12.27 -9.97
N HIS A 52 8.91 -11.08 -10.28
CA HIS A 52 7.47 -10.80 -10.28
C HIS A 52 6.76 -11.68 -11.34
N ASP A 53 5.57 -12.14 -10.98
CA ASP A 53 4.77 -13.07 -11.80
C ASP A 53 5.48 -14.39 -12.12
N ASP A 54 6.22 -14.90 -11.15
CA ASP A 54 6.78 -16.24 -11.20
C ASP A 54 6.39 -17.05 -9.95
N CYS A 55 6.23 -18.37 -10.14
CA CYS A 55 5.94 -19.33 -9.07
C CYS A 55 4.64 -19.06 -8.29
N TYR A 56 3.62 -18.43 -8.86
CA TYR A 56 2.31 -18.32 -8.21
C TYR A 56 1.45 -19.57 -8.48
N PRO A 57 0.66 -20.02 -7.49
CA PRO A 57 0.56 -19.55 -6.09
C PRO A 57 1.51 -20.28 -5.12
N GLU A 58 2.57 -20.90 -5.60
CA GLU A 58 3.47 -21.72 -4.76
C GLU A 58 4.24 -20.90 -3.70
N MET A 59 4.74 -19.74 -4.06
CA MET A 59 5.39 -18.74 -3.19
C MET A 59 6.36 -19.30 -2.12
N HIS A 60 7.04 -20.40 -2.40
CA HIS A 60 7.92 -21.07 -1.42
C HIS A 60 9.41 -21.12 -1.83
N LYS A 61 9.77 -20.41 -2.89
CA LYS A 61 11.14 -20.26 -3.37
C LYS A 61 11.53 -18.80 -3.38
N VAL A 62 12.47 -18.40 -2.55
CA VAL A 62 13.03 -17.05 -2.58
C VAL A 62 13.98 -16.94 -3.76
N ASN A 63 14.00 -15.79 -4.40
CA ASN A 63 14.85 -15.51 -5.54
C ASN A 63 16.32 -15.38 -5.13
N ASP A 64 17.16 -16.32 -5.54
CA ASP A 64 18.59 -16.37 -5.21
C ASP A 64 19.42 -15.26 -5.87
N PHE A 65 18.90 -14.64 -6.96
CA PHE A 65 19.58 -13.50 -7.60
C PHE A 65 19.50 -12.21 -6.77
N LEU A 66 18.65 -12.19 -5.73
CA LEU A 66 18.52 -11.04 -4.83
C LEU A 66 19.42 -11.11 -3.61
N LYS A 67 20.15 -12.21 -3.42
CA LYS A 67 20.95 -12.44 -2.22
C LYS A 67 22.16 -11.52 -2.14
N ARG A 68 22.64 -11.32 -0.91
CA ARG A 68 23.95 -10.73 -0.62
C ARG A 68 25.05 -11.74 -0.92
N ASP A 69 26.23 -11.25 -1.27
CA ASP A 69 27.37 -12.12 -1.58
C ASP A 69 27.82 -13.00 -0.40
N CYS A 70 27.57 -12.55 0.84
CA CYS A 70 27.96 -13.28 2.05
C CYS A 70 26.97 -14.37 2.46
N ASP A 71 25.77 -14.42 1.87
CA ASP A 71 24.72 -15.34 2.25
C ASP A 71 24.71 -16.58 1.35
N ARG A 72 24.26 -17.69 1.90
CA ARG A 72 24.18 -18.98 1.20
C ARG A 72 23.13 -18.94 0.08
N ASP A 73 21.96 -18.39 0.37
CA ASP A 73 20.78 -18.38 -0.51
C ASP A 73 19.95 -17.12 -0.33
N GLY A 74 18.97 -16.92 -1.22
CA GLY A 74 18.07 -15.78 -1.18
C GLY A 74 17.23 -15.72 0.10
N ARG A 75 16.87 -16.89 0.66
CA ARG A 75 16.09 -16.96 1.90
C ARG A 75 16.86 -16.40 3.09
N GLU A 76 18.15 -16.72 3.21
CA GLU A 76 19.00 -16.17 4.27
C GLU A 76 19.07 -14.64 4.19
N SER A 77 19.24 -14.09 2.99
CA SER A 77 19.24 -12.64 2.75
C SER A 77 17.89 -11.99 3.02
N LEU A 78 16.78 -12.64 2.67
CA LEU A 78 15.43 -12.14 2.97
C LEU A 78 15.18 -12.07 4.48
N LEU A 79 15.55 -13.12 5.22
CA LEU A 79 15.40 -13.14 6.68
C LEU A 79 16.28 -12.08 7.34
N TRP A 80 17.50 -11.87 6.82
CA TRP A 80 18.36 -10.77 7.26
C TRP A 80 17.70 -9.41 7.01
N LEU A 81 17.15 -9.16 5.80
CA LEU A 81 16.45 -7.91 5.50
C LEU A 81 15.28 -7.68 6.47
N ILE A 82 14.45 -8.70 6.70
CA ILE A 82 13.31 -8.62 7.63
C ILE A 82 13.78 -8.23 9.05
N ALA A 83 14.88 -8.81 9.51
CA ALA A 83 15.42 -8.52 10.84
C ALA A 83 16.03 -7.11 10.93
N GLU A 84 16.84 -6.71 9.94
CA GLU A 84 17.55 -5.43 9.94
C GLU A 84 16.60 -4.24 9.72
N ALA A 85 15.57 -4.39 8.86
CA ALA A 85 14.61 -3.34 8.58
C ALA A 85 13.82 -2.87 9.83
N LYS A 86 13.69 -3.73 10.84
CA LYS A 86 13.07 -3.39 12.14
C LYS A 86 13.79 -2.23 12.82
N LYS A 87 15.12 -2.08 12.62
CA LYS A 87 15.92 -0.96 13.16
C LYS A 87 15.53 0.39 12.53
N TYR A 88 14.86 0.34 11.38
CA TYR A 88 14.38 1.50 10.63
C TYR A 88 12.84 1.55 10.63
N HIS A 89 12.22 1.11 11.74
CA HIS A 89 10.77 1.14 11.96
C HIS A 89 9.98 0.55 10.78
N THR A 90 10.57 -0.46 10.10
CA THR A 90 9.97 -1.07 8.91
C THR A 90 9.63 -2.54 9.15
N VAL A 91 8.35 -2.87 8.99
CA VAL A 91 7.88 -4.24 8.90
C VAL A 91 7.97 -4.67 7.44
N VAL A 92 8.80 -5.66 7.16
CA VAL A 92 8.93 -6.22 5.81
C VAL A 92 8.00 -7.42 5.68
N SER A 93 7.20 -7.41 4.64
CA SER A 93 6.38 -8.52 4.19
C SER A 93 6.51 -8.67 2.67
N VAL A 94 5.64 -9.43 2.06
CA VAL A 94 5.76 -9.76 0.64
C VAL A 94 4.46 -9.55 -0.11
N HIS A 95 4.61 -9.30 -1.40
CA HIS A 95 3.57 -9.36 -2.40
C HIS A 95 3.49 -10.81 -2.90
N GLY A 96 2.30 -11.35 -2.95
CA GLY A 96 2.00 -12.66 -3.46
C GLY A 96 0.75 -12.64 -4.33
N ASN A 97 0.42 -13.78 -4.92
CA ASN A 97 -0.76 -13.93 -5.75
C ASN A 97 -1.33 -15.35 -5.57
N LEU A 98 -2.63 -15.43 -5.29
CA LEU A 98 -3.38 -16.69 -5.18
C LEU A 98 -4.39 -16.86 -6.32
N ALA A 99 -4.46 -15.91 -7.23
CA ALA A 99 -5.40 -15.87 -8.33
C ALA A 99 -4.88 -16.51 -9.60
N ASP A 100 -3.56 -16.50 -9.76
CA ASP A 100 -2.87 -16.91 -10.97
C ASP A 100 -2.10 -18.19 -10.75
N GLU A 101 -2.13 -19.06 -11.75
CA GLU A 101 -1.37 -20.30 -11.79
C GLU A 101 -0.68 -20.41 -13.16
N TYR A 102 0.57 -20.84 -13.18
CA TYR A 102 1.35 -20.97 -14.42
C TYR A 102 1.61 -22.43 -14.77
N GLY A 103 1.40 -22.76 -16.05
CA GLY A 103 1.49 -24.14 -16.54
C GLY A 103 2.86 -24.83 -16.42
N ASP A 104 3.92 -24.08 -16.15
CA ASP A 104 5.28 -24.55 -15.92
C ASP A 104 5.67 -24.63 -14.43
N ASN A 105 4.72 -24.31 -13.53
CA ASN A 105 4.93 -24.49 -12.09
C ASN A 105 4.99 -25.97 -11.69
N GLU A 106 5.72 -26.29 -10.63
CA GLU A 106 5.72 -27.63 -10.02
C GLU A 106 4.33 -28.03 -9.54
N SER A 107 3.50 -27.06 -9.10
CA SER A 107 2.13 -27.27 -8.65
C SER A 107 1.13 -27.57 -9.76
N HIS A 108 1.43 -27.25 -11.03
CA HIS A 108 0.47 -27.32 -12.12
C HIS A 108 -0.27 -28.66 -12.21
N ALA A 109 0.46 -29.77 -12.07
CA ALA A 109 -0.15 -31.10 -12.10
C ALA A 109 -1.18 -31.31 -10.97
N ASP A 110 -0.96 -30.72 -9.80
CA ASP A 110 -1.91 -30.74 -8.67
C ASP A 110 -3.16 -29.93 -9.01
N PHE A 111 -2.99 -28.72 -9.57
CA PHE A 111 -4.12 -27.87 -9.97
C PHE A 111 -4.98 -28.50 -11.06
N VAL A 112 -4.35 -29.15 -12.04
CA VAL A 112 -5.08 -29.90 -13.09
C VAL A 112 -5.85 -31.08 -12.49
N ARG A 113 -5.19 -31.89 -11.64
CA ARG A 113 -5.80 -33.08 -11.01
C ARG A 113 -7.01 -32.72 -10.14
N GLU A 114 -6.92 -31.65 -9.36
CA GLU A 114 -7.97 -31.21 -8.45
C GLU A 114 -8.98 -30.26 -9.13
N ASN A 115 -8.87 -30.03 -10.45
CA ASN A 115 -9.69 -29.09 -11.20
C ASN A 115 -9.68 -27.67 -10.61
N ALA A 116 -8.56 -27.24 -10.04
CA ALA A 116 -8.41 -25.96 -9.38
C ALA A 116 -8.11 -24.79 -10.34
N ILE A 117 -8.26 -25.02 -11.65
CA ILE A 117 -8.21 -24.00 -12.70
C ILE A 117 -9.61 -23.75 -13.22
N VAL A 118 -10.01 -22.48 -13.31
CA VAL A 118 -11.26 -22.05 -13.92
C VAL A 118 -11.32 -22.48 -15.38
N LYS A 119 -12.45 -22.98 -15.84
CA LYS A 119 -12.66 -23.39 -17.24
C LYS A 119 -13.81 -22.65 -17.89
N HIS A 120 -13.65 -22.30 -19.15
CA HIS A 120 -14.66 -21.72 -20.02
C HIS A 120 -15.78 -22.74 -20.39
N PRO A 121 -16.91 -22.28 -20.97
CA PRO A 121 -17.97 -23.18 -21.44
C PRO A 121 -17.56 -24.27 -22.41
N ASN A 122 -16.48 -24.05 -23.18
CA ASN A 122 -15.89 -25.02 -24.08
C ASN A 122 -14.96 -26.04 -23.41
N GLY A 123 -14.76 -25.91 -22.08
CA GLY A 123 -13.88 -26.79 -21.30
C GLY A 123 -12.42 -26.36 -21.24
N GLU A 124 -12.02 -25.35 -22.02
CA GLU A 124 -10.66 -24.85 -22.01
C GLU A 124 -10.34 -24.08 -20.74
N PRO A 125 -9.09 -24.14 -20.21
CA PRO A 125 -8.64 -23.33 -19.09
C PRO A 125 -8.79 -21.84 -19.35
N ALA A 126 -9.25 -21.10 -18.37
CA ALA A 126 -9.37 -19.66 -18.45
C ALA A 126 -7.97 -19.00 -18.25
N VAL A 127 -7.46 -18.41 -19.33
CA VAL A 127 -6.24 -17.58 -19.29
C VAL A 127 -6.67 -16.16 -18.94
N ILE A 128 -6.12 -15.63 -17.84
CA ILE A 128 -6.39 -14.26 -17.38
C ILE A 128 -5.58 -13.29 -18.23
N GLU A 129 -4.30 -13.59 -18.36
CA GLU A 129 -3.33 -12.74 -19.02
C GLU A 129 -2.13 -13.58 -19.50
N VAL A 130 -1.29 -12.98 -20.32
CA VAL A 130 -0.02 -13.57 -20.76
C VAL A 130 1.11 -12.73 -20.21
N PHE A 131 1.76 -13.21 -19.16
CA PHE A 131 2.92 -12.56 -18.56
C PHE A 131 4.22 -13.18 -19.04
N ASN A 132 5.13 -12.38 -19.56
CA ASN A 132 6.45 -12.83 -20.02
C ASN A 132 6.37 -14.05 -20.96
N GLY A 133 5.35 -14.10 -21.83
CA GLY A 133 5.12 -15.20 -22.77
C GLY A 133 4.48 -16.47 -22.16
N ARG A 134 4.08 -16.45 -20.89
CA ARG A 134 3.45 -17.56 -20.18
C ARG A 134 1.97 -17.26 -19.91
N ASN A 135 1.14 -18.27 -20.10
CA ASN A 135 -0.27 -18.15 -19.73
C ASN A 135 -0.43 -18.17 -18.21
N ALA A 136 -1.05 -17.14 -17.67
CA ALA A 136 -1.57 -17.11 -16.30
C ALA A 136 -2.99 -17.69 -16.30
N TYR A 137 -3.16 -18.84 -15.69
CA TYR A 137 -4.46 -19.51 -15.57
C TYR A 137 -5.18 -19.04 -14.32
N LYS A 138 -6.49 -18.80 -14.45
CA LYS A 138 -7.31 -18.39 -13.33
C LYS A 138 -7.51 -19.52 -12.33
N VAL A 139 -7.13 -19.29 -11.07
CA VAL A 139 -7.37 -20.24 -9.98
C VAL A 139 -8.86 -20.29 -9.63
N SER A 140 -9.41 -21.50 -9.53
CA SER A 140 -10.74 -21.75 -8.98
C SER A 140 -10.66 -21.88 -7.46
N TYR A 141 -11.05 -20.83 -6.75
CA TYR A 141 -10.90 -20.80 -5.28
C TYR A 141 -11.68 -21.90 -4.56
N LYS A 142 -12.85 -22.29 -5.08
CA LYS A 142 -13.62 -23.40 -4.49
C LYS A 142 -12.81 -24.69 -4.49
N GLN A 143 -12.30 -25.11 -5.65
CA GLN A 143 -11.51 -26.34 -5.75
C GLN A 143 -10.18 -26.20 -5.02
N PHE A 144 -9.54 -25.02 -5.08
CA PHE A 144 -8.31 -24.73 -4.37
C PHE A 144 -8.45 -24.88 -2.85
N TRP A 145 -9.59 -24.42 -2.30
CA TRP A 145 -9.92 -24.55 -0.87
C TRP A 145 -10.34 -25.98 -0.49
N GLU A 146 -11.34 -26.55 -1.20
CA GLU A 146 -11.96 -27.82 -0.86
C GLU A 146 -11.01 -29.02 -1.03
N SER A 147 -10.10 -28.98 -2.01
CA SER A 147 -9.07 -30.00 -2.20
C SER A 147 -7.95 -29.95 -1.15
N GLY A 148 -7.84 -28.86 -0.40
CA GLY A 148 -6.75 -28.63 0.53
C GLY A 148 -5.46 -28.10 -0.11
N LEU A 149 -5.44 -27.85 -1.42
CA LEU A 149 -4.26 -27.29 -2.11
C LEU A 149 -3.84 -25.95 -1.55
N PHE A 150 -4.82 -25.08 -1.23
CA PHE A 150 -4.53 -23.79 -0.59
C PHE A 150 -3.71 -24.01 0.68
N LYS A 151 -4.17 -24.84 1.60
CA LYS A 151 -3.45 -25.09 2.87
C LYS A 151 -2.06 -25.65 2.62
N LYS A 152 -1.92 -26.61 1.70
CA LYS A 152 -0.64 -27.23 1.34
C LYS A 152 0.39 -26.20 0.91
N TYR A 153 0.04 -25.27 0.01
CA TYR A 153 0.97 -24.26 -0.52
C TYR A 153 1.14 -23.08 0.44
N TRP A 154 0.09 -22.71 1.16
CA TRP A 154 0.14 -21.66 2.17
C TRP A 154 1.07 -22.02 3.35
N GLU A 155 1.02 -23.27 3.82
CA GLU A 155 1.94 -23.75 4.87
C GLU A 155 3.40 -23.70 4.41
N LYS A 156 3.71 -24.14 3.21
CA LYS A 156 5.06 -24.01 2.64
C LYS A 156 5.52 -22.56 2.53
N PHE A 157 4.62 -21.66 2.13
CA PHE A 157 4.90 -20.23 2.11
C PHE A 157 5.23 -19.70 3.50
N LEU A 158 4.44 -20.05 4.52
CA LEU A 158 4.67 -19.63 5.90
C LEU A 158 5.98 -20.18 6.50
N GLU A 159 6.44 -21.34 6.04
CA GLU A 159 7.75 -21.90 6.39
C GLU A 159 8.91 -21.13 5.73
N THR A 160 8.65 -20.54 4.57
CA THR A 160 9.65 -19.81 3.78
C THR A 160 9.80 -18.37 4.23
N VAL A 161 8.67 -17.67 4.44
CA VAL A 161 8.61 -16.25 4.82
C VAL A 161 7.86 -16.09 6.15
N PRO A 162 8.42 -15.41 7.14
CA PRO A 162 7.80 -15.25 8.46
C PRO A 162 6.69 -14.19 8.45
N VAL A 163 5.69 -14.32 7.57
CA VAL A 163 4.59 -13.36 7.43
C VAL A 163 3.69 -13.27 8.67
N ARG A 164 3.68 -14.31 9.52
CA ARG A 164 3.01 -14.26 10.84
C ARG A 164 3.63 -13.19 11.74
N GLU A 165 4.95 -13.04 11.72
CA GLU A 165 5.65 -12.00 12.48
C GLU A 165 5.38 -10.61 11.90
N ALA A 166 5.27 -10.50 10.58
CA ALA A 166 4.88 -9.26 9.90
C ALA A 166 3.42 -8.88 10.17
N GLY A 167 2.55 -9.87 10.42
CA GLY A 167 1.14 -9.71 10.66
C GLY A 167 0.34 -9.26 9.43
N THR A 168 0.93 -9.29 8.23
CA THR A 168 0.28 -8.86 6.99
C THR A 168 0.92 -9.50 5.76
N VAL A 169 0.15 -9.59 4.66
CA VAL A 169 0.59 -10.01 3.32
C VAL A 169 -0.21 -9.24 2.28
N HIS A 170 0.41 -8.91 1.16
CA HIS A 170 -0.30 -8.35 0.01
C HIS A 170 -0.61 -9.48 -1.00
N LEU A 171 -1.88 -9.64 -1.36
CA LEU A 171 -2.31 -10.58 -2.39
C LEU A 171 -2.83 -9.80 -3.59
N ASP A 172 -2.08 -9.89 -4.67
CA ASP A 172 -2.43 -9.29 -5.94
C ASP A 172 -3.63 -9.96 -6.58
N ASN A 173 -4.36 -9.21 -7.40
CA ASN A 173 -5.41 -9.70 -8.29
C ASN A 173 -6.36 -10.73 -7.63
N PHE A 174 -6.80 -10.48 -6.40
CA PHE A 174 -7.60 -11.42 -5.63
C PHE A 174 -9.08 -11.46 -6.09
N CYS A 175 -9.30 -11.42 -7.41
CA CYS A 175 -10.61 -11.51 -8.05
C CYS A 175 -11.07 -12.96 -8.28
N ILE A 176 -12.34 -13.16 -8.59
CA ILE A 176 -12.96 -14.46 -8.84
C ILE A 176 -13.55 -14.52 -10.23
N ALA A 177 -13.77 -15.74 -10.72
CA ALA A 177 -14.47 -15.99 -11.98
C ALA A 177 -15.31 -17.27 -11.87
N GLU A 178 -16.43 -17.32 -12.60
CA GLU A 178 -17.26 -18.51 -12.74
C GLU A 178 -16.48 -19.61 -13.50
N SER A 179 -16.63 -20.87 -13.07
CA SER A 179 -16.07 -22.02 -13.78
C SER A 179 -17.19 -22.92 -14.32
N PHE A 180 -16.97 -23.47 -15.51
CA PHE A 180 -17.96 -24.33 -16.15
C PHE A 180 -17.68 -25.86 -15.99
N TYR A 181 -16.42 -26.20 -15.66
CA TYR A 181 -16.00 -27.60 -15.46
C TYR A 181 -14.95 -27.70 -14.34
N PRO A 182 -15.33 -28.17 -13.11
CA PRO A 182 -16.70 -28.39 -12.68
C PRO A 182 -17.47 -27.06 -12.63
N ARG A 183 -18.78 -27.16 -12.76
CA ARG A 183 -19.62 -25.96 -12.63
C ARG A 183 -19.46 -25.38 -11.24
N THR A 184 -19.01 -24.12 -11.18
CA THR A 184 -18.82 -23.38 -9.95
C THR A 184 -19.30 -21.95 -10.18
N THR A 185 -20.28 -21.52 -9.40
CA THR A 185 -20.84 -20.17 -9.54
C THR A 185 -19.91 -19.13 -8.91
N VAL A 186 -20.16 -17.88 -9.24
CA VAL A 186 -19.45 -16.74 -8.65
C VAL A 186 -19.63 -16.73 -7.12
N GLU A 187 -20.82 -17.04 -6.62
CA GLU A 187 -21.15 -17.10 -5.20
C GLU A 187 -20.34 -18.20 -4.47
N GLU A 188 -20.19 -19.37 -5.10
CA GLU A 188 -19.39 -20.47 -4.55
C GLU A 188 -17.90 -20.14 -4.53
N GLN A 189 -17.39 -19.49 -5.59
CA GLN A 189 -16.02 -18.99 -5.64
C GLN A 189 -15.77 -17.95 -4.55
N ASP A 190 -16.72 -17.05 -4.37
CA ASP A 190 -16.62 -15.98 -3.36
C ASP A 190 -16.67 -16.52 -1.93
N ALA A 191 -17.53 -17.48 -1.68
CA ALA A 191 -17.60 -18.16 -0.38
C ALA A 191 -16.26 -18.84 -0.03
N ALA A 192 -15.63 -19.51 -1.00
CA ALA A 192 -14.32 -20.13 -0.82
C ALA A 192 -13.20 -19.09 -0.62
N ARG A 193 -13.22 -17.99 -1.39
CA ARG A 193 -12.29 -16.87 -1.19
C ARG A 193 -12.42 -16.27 0.21
N CYS A 194 -13.64 -16.08 0.71
CA CYS A 194 -13.87 -15.63 2.08
C CYS A 194 -13.33 -16.63 3.10
N ALA A 195 -13.53 -17.95 2.88
CA ALA A 195 -12.97 -18.97 3.75
C ALA A 195 -11.42 -18.95 3.79
N ILE A 196 -10.78 -18.69 2.64
CA ILE A 196 -9.33 -18.47 2.55
C ILE A 196 -8.91 -17.23 3.37
N LEU A 197 -9.61 -16.11 3.20
CA LEU A 197 -9.35 -14.89 3.97
C LEU A 197 -9.52 -15.10 5.48
N ASP A 198 -10.57 -15.77 5.89
CA ASP A 198 -10.83 -16.08 7.30
C ASP A 198 -9.75 -17.00 7.87
N TYR A 199 -9.28 -17.98 7.11
CA TYR A 199 -8.17 -18.83 7.49
C TYR A 199 -6.87 -18.03 7.69
N ILE A 200 -6.51 -17.16 6.73
CA ILE A 200 -5.31 -16.31 6.82
C ILE A 200 -5.42 -15.37 8.03
N ARG A 201 -6.58 -14.77 8.25
CA ARG A 201 -6.81 -13.89 9.41
C ARG A 201 -6.76 -14.63 10.74
N ALA A 202 -7.22 -15.87 10.81
CA ALA A 202 -7.10 -16.69 12.01
C ALA A 202 -5.63 -16.99 12.39
N GLU A 203 -4.71 -16.94 11.40
CA GLU A 203 -3.26 -17.01 11.61
C GLU A 203 -2.66 -15.68 12.12
N GLY A 204 -3.48 -14.64 12.33
CA GLY A 204 -3.04 -13.30 12.74
C GLY A 204 -2.46 -12.46 11.61
N ILE A 205 -2.77 -12.79 10.36
CA ILE A 205 -2.24 -12.12 9.18
C ILE A 205 -3.39 -11.31 8.52
N ASP A 206 -3.20 -10.00 8.39
CA ASP A 206 -4.10 -9.15 7.59
C ASP A 206 -3.73 -9.24 6.12
N VAL A 207 -4.74 -9.31 5.27
CA VAL A 207 -4.58 -9.33 3.81
C VAL A 207 -4.85 -7.94 3.24
N THR A 208 -3.96 -7.45 2.39
CA THR A 208 -4.19 -6.32 1.51
C THR A 208 -4.32 -6.83 0.08
N SER A 209 -5.02 -6.11 -0.79
CA SER A 209 -5.18 -6.48 -2.19
C SER A 209 -5.39 -5.25 -3.07
N GLU A 210 -5.12 -5.39 -4.36
CA GLU A 210 -5.33 -4.32 -5.35
C GLU A 210 -6.78 -4.20 -5.76
N TYR A 211 -7.51 -5.31 -5.79
CA TYR A 211 -8.89 -5.35 -6.23
C TYR A 211 -9.83 -5.76 -5.10
N PRO A 212 -10.56 -4.82 -4.49
CA PRO A 212 -11.60 -5.15 -3.51
C PRO A 212 -12.85 -5.76 -4.15
N TYR A 213 -12.80 -6.05 -5.44
CA TYR A 213 -13.95 -6.38 -6.24
C TYR A 213 -14.13 -7.86 -6.51
N ARG A 214 -15.36 -8.17 -6.80
CA ARG A 214 -15.83 -9.51 -7.08
C ARG A 214 -15.27 -10.06 -8.38
N GLU A 215 -15.33 -9.28 -9.45
CA GLU A 215 -15.09 -9.76 -10.82
C GLU A 215 -14.79 -8.59 -11.76
N LEU A 216 -14.04 -8.83 -12.82
CA LEU A 216 -13.90 -7.89 -13.93
C LEU A 216 -14.78 -8.37 -15.10
N PRO A 217 -15.66 -7.54 -15.68
CA PRO A 217 -16.04 -6.19 -15.29
C PRO A 217 -16.89 -6.17 -14.01
N LEU A 218 -16.65 -5.19 -13.20
CA LEU A 218 -17.22 -5.07 -11.87
C LEU A 218 -18.71 -4.81 -11.90
N ARG A 219 -19.43 -5.59 -11.11
CA ARG A 219 -20.75 -5.17 -10.67
C ARG A 219 -20.59 -4.31 -9.44
N ALA A 220 -20.35 -3.03 -9.68
CA ALA A 220 -20.23 -2.03 -8.62
C ALA A 220 -21.52 -1.89 -7.79
N ASP A 221 -22.61 -2.37 -8.33
CA ASP A 221 -23.96 -2.32 -7.78
C ASP A 221 -24.27 -3.45 -6.79
N ASP A 222 -23.37 -4.41 -6.55
CA ASP A 222 -23.59 -5.44 -5.54
C ASP A 222 -23.02 -5.03 -4.16
N PRO A 223 -23.80 -4.31 -3.33
CA PRO A 223 -23.36 -3.90 -2.00
C PRO A 223 -23.20 -5.07 -1.03
N GLY A 224 -23.73 -6.23 -1.41
CA GLY A 224 -23.64 -7.44 -0.61
C GLY A 224 -22.36 -8.25 -0.79
N HIS A 225 -21.46 -7.85 -1.70
CA HIS A 225 -20.27 -8.63 -1.97
C HIS A 225 -19.35 -8.73 -0.75
N PRO A 226 -18.91 -9.94 -0.30
CA PRO A 226 -18.16 -10.10 0.93
C PRO A 226 -16.85 -9.33 0.98
N ILE A 227 -16.07 -9.29 -0.09
CA ILE A 227 -14.84 -8.48 -0.13
C ILE A 227 -15.17 -7.00 -0.05
N ARG A 228 -16.17 -6.55 -0.76
CA ARG A 228 -16.58 -5.16 -0.71
C ARG A 228 -17.08 -4.79 0.68
N ARG A 229 -17.89 -5.62 1.34
CA ARG A 229 -18.24 -5.43 2.76
C ARG A 229 -17.03 -5.43 3.66
N PHE A 230 -16.08 -6.32 3.42
CA PHE A 230 -14.86 -6.41 4.18
C PHE A 230 -14.03 -5.12 4.10
N TYR A 231 -13.88 -4.55 2.91
CA TYR A 231 -13.16 -3.30 2.72
C TYR A 231 -14.02 -2.07 3.07
N ALA A 232 -15.29 -2.05 2.69
CA ALA A 232 -16.21 -0.98 3.03
C ALA A 232 -16.39 -0.84 4.55
N GLN A 233 -16.60 -1.95 5.28
CA GLN A 233 -16.65 -1.92 6.73
C GLN A 233 -15.40 -1.32 7.37
N HIS A 234 -14.23 -1.52 6.75
CA HIS A 234 -12.99 -1.01 7.29
C HIS A 234 -12.65 0.41 6.87
N VAL A 235 -13.27 0.92 5.82
CA VAL A 235 -12.89 2.20 5.21
C VAL A 235 -14.06 3.17 5.13
N ASP A 236 -15.22 2.74 4.60
CA ASP A 236 -16.36 3.63 4.39
C ASP A 236 -17.29 3.72 5.59
N GLU A 237 -17.43 2.63 6.33
CA GLU A 237 -18.31 2.56 7.50
C GLU A 237 -17.60 2.96 8.80
N LEU A 238 -16.28 2.79 8.88
CA LEU A 238 -15.52 3.19 10.06
C LEU A 238 -15.07 4.64 9.93
N PRO A 239 -15.22 5.44 10.98
CA PRO A 239 -14.60 6.76 11.05
C PRO A 239 -13.09 6.65 10.84
N VAL A 240 -12.50 7.55 10.04
CA VAL A 240 -11.06 7.55 9.77
C VAL A 240 -10.23 7.50 11.04
N GLY A 241 -10.58 8.31 12.04
CA GLY A 241 -9.89 8.36 13.33
C GLY A 241 -9.97 7.09 14.18
N SER A 242 -10.86 6.14 13.84
CA SER A 242 -10.91 4.86 14.57
C SER A 242 -9.69 3.97 14.31
N TRP A 243 -8.85 4.32 13.33
CA TRP A 243 -7.66 3.55 12.97
C TRP A 243 -6.40 3.98 13.72
N LYS A 244 -6.38 5.13 14.36
CA LYS A 244 -5.17 5.65 15.01
C LYS A 244 -4.56 4.69 16.04
N ASP A 245 -5.38 3.93 16.72
CA ASP A 245 -4.98 2.93 17.71
C ASP A 245 -5.00 1.49 17.15
N ALA A 246 -5.24 1.35 15.85
CA ALA A 246 -5.30 0.04 15.21
C ALA A 246 -3.92 -0.60 15.12
N PRO A 247 -3.82 -1.95 15.20
CA PRO A 247 -2.57 -2.64 14.94
C PRO A 247 -2.01 -2.29 13.57
N ILE A 248 -0.69 -2.24 13.43
CA ILE A 248 -0.01 -1.93 12.16
C ILE A 248 -0.52 -2.77 10.99
N ARG A 249 -0.81 -4.05 11.22
CA ARG A 249 -1.41 -4.96 10.23
C ARG A 249 -2.74 -4.47 9.69
N THR A 250 -3.59 -3.90 10.55
CA THR A 250 -4.86 -3.31 10.12
C THR A 250 -4.63 -2.03 9.32
N LEU A 251 -3.71 -1.19 9.76
CA LEU A 251 -3.32 0.02 9.02
C LEU A 251 -2.70 -0.33 7.67
N GLY A 252 -1.85 -1.36 7.62
CA GLY A 252 -1.26 -1.85 6.37
C GLY A 252 -2.31 -2.29 5.37
N ARG A 253 -3.29 -3.07 5.80
CA ARG A 253 -4.41 -3.48 4.96
C ARG A 253 -5.19 -2.30 4.41
N ILE A 254 -5.52 -1.34 5.27
CA ILE A 254 -6.28 -0.17 4.87
C ILE A 254 -5.47 0.69 3.90
N ALA A 255 -4.20 0.90 4.18
CA ALA A 255 -3.33 1.68 3.32
C ALA A 255 -3.13 1.05 1.93
N ALA A 256 -3.16 -0.27 1.84
CA ALA A 256 -3.00 -0.96 0.57
C ALA A 256 -4.24 -0.96 -0.31
N THR A 257 -5.42 -0.78 0.28
CA THR A 257 -6.70 -0.77 -0.44
C THR A 257 -7.19 0.65 -0.66
N TRP A 258 -6.37 1.46 -1.26
CA TRP A 258 -6.55 2.88 -1.44
C TRP A 258 -7.86 3.31 -2.11
N TRP A 259 -8.47 2.46 -2.92
CA TRP A 259 -9.76 2.72 -3.57
C TRP A 259 -10.90 2.92 -2.60
N THR A 260 -10.88 2.18 -1.53
CA THR A 260 -12.01 2.09 -0.63
C THR A 260 -12.06 3.22 0.37
N SER A 261 -10.95 3.96 0.54
CA SER A 261 -10.90 5.05 1.53
C SER A 261 -11.57 6.34 1.07
N CYS A 262 -11.80 6.50 -0.23
CA CYS A 262 -12.22 7.78 -0.79
C CYS A 262 -13.28 7.70 -1.89
N MET A 263 -13.78 6.51 -2.22
CA MET A 263 -14.65 6.33 -3.38
C MET A 263 -15.98 5.68 -3.05
N THR A 264 -17.03 6.14 -3.74
CA THR A 264 -18.28 5.42 -3.76
C THR A 264 -18.17 4.17 -4.62
N PRO A 265 -19.08 3.22 -4.45
CA PRO A 265 -19.16 2.04 -5.28
C PRO A 265 -19.22 2.30 -6.77
N GLU A 266 -19.97 3.32 -7.17
CA GLU A 266 -20.18 3.69 -8.57
C GLU A 266 -18.89 4.25 -9.18
N GLU A 267 -18.10 4.92 -8.40
CA GLU A 267 -16.85 5.53 -8.84
C GLU A 267 -15.71 4.55 -8.93
N CYS A 268 -15.73 3.56 -8.09
CA CYS A 268 -14.81 2.45 -8.19
C CYS A 268 -14.82 1.78 -9.59
N VAL A 269 -15.93 1.87 -10.33
CA VAL A 269 -16.05 1.28 -11.69
C VAL A 269 -15.40 2.13 -12.76
N SER A 270 -15.30 3.42 -12.54
CA SER A 270 -14.84 4.38 -13.55
C SER A 270 -13.35 4.69 -13.47
N ILE A 271 -12.62 4.03 -12.57
CA ILE A 271 -11.20 4.31 -12.41
C ILE A 271 -10.40 3.73 -13.57
N PRO A 272 -9.53 4.55 -14.17
CA PRO A 272 -8.57 4.04 -15.14
C PRO A 272 -7.63 3.01 -14.48
N PRO A 273 -7.17 2.01 -15.23
CA PRO A 273 -6.29 0.97 -14.72
C PRO A 273 -4.87 1.44 -14.33
N SER A 274 -4.59 2.73 -14.34
CA SER A 274 -3.33 3.29 -13.83
C SER A 274 -3.28 3.27 -12.29
N LEU A 275 -3.33 2.09 -11.74
CA LEU A 275 -3.34 1.81 -10.31
C LEU A 275 -2.00 2.01 -9.64
N TYR A 276 -0.97 1.88 -10.40
CA TYR A 276 0.40 1.97 -9.97
C TYR A 276 0.83 3.44 -10.05
N GLY A 277 1.05 4.08 -8.92
CA GLY A 277 1.47 5.48 -8.84
C GLY A 277 0.41 6.53 -9.19
N GLY A 278 -0.80 6.13 -9.45
CA GLY A 278 -1.91 7.04 -9.71
C GLY A 278 -2.46 7.66 -8.43
N HIS A 279 -2.19 8.93 -8.22
CA HIS A 279 -2.70 9.66 -7.08
C HIS A 279 -4.13 10.13 -7.33
N LEU A 280 -5.09 9.33 -6.93
CA LEU A 280 -6.49 9.72 -6.96
C LEU A 280 -6.83 10.59 -5.74
N THR A 281 -6.36 11.82 -5.77
CA THR A 281 -6.75 12.81 -4.75
C THR A 281 -8.10 13.44 -5.04
N ASP A 282 -8.68 13.18 -6.19
CA ASP A 282 -9.93 13.75 -6.67
C ASP A 282 -10.90 12.65 -7.11
N SER A 283 -11.11 11.67 -6.26
CA SER A 283 -12.26 10.78 -6.39
C SER A 283 -13.55 11.55 -6.08
N ALA A 284 -14.70 10.94 -6.20
CA ALA A 284 -15.97 11.52 -5.82
C ALA A 284 -16.08 11.85 -4.35
N LEU A 285 -15.31 11.13 -3.55
CA LEU A 285 -15.01 11.55 -2.21
C LEU A 285 -13.80 12.48 -2.16
N GLY A 286 -13.47 13.18 -3.26
CA GLY A 286 -12.26 13.99 -3.50
C GLY A 286 -11.88 14.99 -2.44
N ALA A 287 -12.74 15.12 -1.45
CA ALA A 287 -12.48 15.78 -0.20
C ALA A 287 -11.72 14.89 0.81
N VAL A 288 -11.50 13.62 0.53
CA VAL A 288 -10.79 12.67 1.41
C VAL A 288 -9.47 12.31 0.77
N PHE A 289 -8.38 12.69 1.42
CA PHE A 289 -7.05 12.27 1.04
C PHE A 289 -6.77 10.88 1.61
N TYR A 290 -6.04 10.07 0.89
CA TYR A 290 -5.68 8.74 1.35
C TYR A 290 -4.26 8.37 0.95
N GLY A 291 -3.69 7.47 1.73
CA GLY A 291 -2.38 6.94 1.48
C GLY A 291 -2.41 5.95 0.33
N THR A 292 -1.57 6.17 -0.64
CA THR A 292 -1.28 5.19 -1.69
C THR A 292 -0.14 4.28 -1.25
N MET A 293 0.05 3.19 -1.96
CA MET A 293 1.21 2.35 -1.76
C MET A 293 2.40 2.98 -2.49
N HIS A 294 3.29 3.61 -1.73
CA HIS A 294 4.51 4.18 -2.28
C HIS A 294 5.45 3.13 -2.84
N GLY A 295 6.26 3.52 -3.78
CA GLY A 295 7.56 2.97 -4.01
C GLY A 295 7.69 2.12 -5.25
N GLU A 296 6.69 1.34 -5.64
CA GLU A 296 6.82 0.48 -6.81
C GLU A 296 7.29 1.27 -8.04
N ASP A 297 6.62 2.38 -8.32
CA ASP A 297 6.98 3.24 -9.45
C ASP A 297 8.14 4.19 -9.15
N ILE A 298 8.32 4.63 -7.91
CA ILE A 298 9.37 5.57 -7.56
C ILE A 298 10.75 4.99 -7.89
N TRP A 299 11.06 3.81 -7.36
CA TRP A 299 12.37 3.21 -7.56
C TRP A 299 12.55 2.61 -8.96
N MET A 300 11.46 2.11 -9.57
CA MET A 300 11.50 1.67 -10.96
C MET A 300 11.74 2.82 -11.94
N SER A 301 11.11 3.98 -11.70
CA SER A 301 11.15 5.12 -12.61
C SER A 301 12.37 6.01 -12.41
N HIS A 302 12.87 6.13 -11.19
CA HIS A 302 13.94 7.07 -10.82
C HIS A 302 15.26 6.38 -10.50
N GLY A 303 15.28 5.07 -10.22
CA GLY A 303 16.46 4.34 -9.78
C GLY A 303 16.66 4.38 -8.26
N ILE A 304 17.81 3.84 -7.79
CA ILE A 304 18.05 3.56 -6.37
C ILE A 304 18.95 4.57 -5.65
N ARG A 305 19.60 5.48 -6.40
CA ARG A 305 20.44 6.49 -5.77
C ARG A 305 19.57 7.56 -5.10
N PRO A 306 19.84 7.95 -3.84
CA PRO A 306 18.99 8.89 -3.12
C PRO A 306 18.69 10.19 -3.88
N GLU A 307 19.66 10.75 -4.58
CA GLU A 307 19.51 11.97 -5.36
C GLU A 307 18.48 11.86 -6.49
N ASP A 308 18.23 10.65 -6.97
CA ASP A 308 17.31 10.42 -8.09
C ASP A 308 15.86 10.27 -7.62
N TRP A 309 15.61 9.63 -6.48
CA TRP A 309 14.26 9.29 -6.04
C TRP A 309 13.73 10.06 -4.82
N VAL A 310 14.61 10.59 -3.96
CA VAL A 310 14.19 11.30 -2.74
C VAL A 310 13.24 12.47 -3.00
N PRO A 311 13.43 13.31 -4.04
CA PRO A 311 12.46 14.38 -4.32
C PRO A 311 11.05 13.88 -4.64
N ALA A 312 10.94 12.79 -5.42
CA ALA A 312 9.65 12.17 -5.74
C ALA A 312 9.00 11.56 -4.49
N PHE A 313 9.78 10.85 -3.69
CA PHE A 313 9.32 10.26 -2.43
C PHE A 313 8.81 11.32 -1.44
N LEU A 314 9.58 12.39 -1.21
CA LEU A 314 9.17 13.47 -0.30
C LEU A 314 7.88 14.14 -0.77
N ARG A 315 7.75 14.36 -2.09
CA ARG A 315 6.52 14.91 -2.65
C ARG A 315 5.32 14.01 -2.32
N GLU A 316 5.41 12.71 -2.60
CA GLU A 316 4.34 11.77 -2.31
C GLU A 316 4.06 11.65 -0.82
N PHE A 317 5.09 11.47 -0.02
CA PHE A 317 4.94 11.36 1.43
C PHE A 317 4.25 12.59 2.01
N CYS A 318 4.74 13.79 1.70
CA CYS A 318 4.22 15.01 2.29
C CYS A 318 2.83 15.41 1.76
N THR A 319 2.51 15.13 0.49
CA THR A 319 1.25 15.59 -0.10
C THR A 319 0.12 14.57 -0.07
N TYR A 320 0.43 13.27 0.15
CA TYR A 320 -0.57 12.20 0.20
C TYR A 320 -0.52 11.38 1.49
N GLN A 321 0.62 10.80 1.86
CA GLN A 321 0.69 9.91 3.02
C GLN A 321 0.52 10.65 4.35
N LEU A 322 1.22 11.75 4.52
CA LEU A 322 1.11 12.55 5.73
C LEU A 322 -0.30 13.13 5.94
N PRO A 323 -0.98 13.70 4.91
CA PRO A 323 -2.40 14.04 5.00
C PRO A 323 -3.29 12.88 5.38
N TYR A 324 -3.08 11.70 4.82
CA TYR A 324 -3.82 10.50 5.17
C TYR A 324 -3.62 10.10 6.64
N LEU A 325 -2.38 10.08 7.11
CA LEU A 325 -2.06 9.81 8.52
C LEU A 325 -2.69 10.85 9.46
N TYR A 326 -2.69 12.12 9.05
CA TYR A 326 -3.34 13.18 9.81
C TYR A 326 -4.85 12.98 9.91
N LEU A 327 -5.53 12.70 8.80
CA LEU A 327 -6.98 12.50 8.77
C LEU A 327 -7.41 11.25 9.54
N ASN A 328 -6.56 10.22 9.61
CA ASN A 328 -6.81 9.02 10.40
C ASN A 328 -6.92 9.25 11.92
N ARG A 329 -6.54 10.43 12.41
CA ARG A 329 -6.73 10.81 13.81
C ARG A 329 -8.16 11.20 14.15
N TYR A 330 -9.00 11.43 13.15
CA TYR A 330 -10.32 12.02 13.29
C TYR A 330 -11.41 11.10 12.74
N ALA A 331 -12.54 11.06 13.44
CA ALA A 331 -13.71 10.36 12.94
C ALA A 331 -14.37 11.17 11.83
N ARG A 332 -14.62 10.56 10.67
CA ARG A 332 -15.38 11.17 9.59
C ARG A 332 -16.86 11.25 10.00
N THR A 333 -17.42 12.46 10.03
CA THR A 333 -18.78 12.73 10.49
C THR A 333 -19.77 13.03 9.37
N GLY A 334 -19.28 13.32 8.18
CA GLY A 334 -20.15 13.58 7.03
C GLY A 334 -19.41 13.91 5.74
N ILE A 335 -20.10 13.75 4.64
CA ILE A 335 -19.65 14.11 3.28
C ILE A 335 -20.80 14.85 2.62
N GLU A 336 -20.49 15.96 1.94
CA GLU A 336 -21.45 16.81 1.27
C GLU A 336 -20.96 17.15 -0.14
N LYS A 337 -21.78 16.82 -1.15
CA LYS A 337 -21.52 17.19 -2.54
C LYS A 337 -21.92 18.65 -2.76
N GLN A 338 -21.02 19.41 -3.36
CA GLN A 338 -21.22 20.81 -3.69
C GLN A 338 -21.86 20.99 -5.08
N ALA A 339 -22.35 22.20 -5.38
CA ALA A 339 -22.98 22.52 -6.65
C ALA A 339 -22.02 22.43 -7.85
N ASP A 340 -20.73 22.63 -7.63
CA ASP A 340 -19.68 22.50 -8.66
C ASP A 340 -19.22 21.04 -8.87
N GLY A 341 -19.84 20.08 -8.18
CA GLY A 341 -19.49 18.67 -8.25
C GLY A 341 -18.40 18.25 -7.29
N SER A 342 -17.73 19.18 -6.61
CA SER A 342 -16.73 18.87 -5.59
C SER A 342 -17.39 18.38 -4.29
N TYR A 343 -16.57 17.91 -3.34
CA TYR A 343 -17.03 17.41 -2.06
C TYR A 343 -16.35 18.13 -0.90
N ILE A 344 -17.08 18.23 0.19
CA ILE A 344 -16.55 18.59 1.51
C ILE A 344 -16.76 17.39 2.42
N ALA A 345 -15.67 16.84 2.98
CA ALA A 345 -15.77 15.87 4.06
C ALA A 345 -15.50 16.56 5.40
N ARG A 346 -16.34 16.24 6.38
CA ARG A 346 -16.20 16.74 7.76
C ARG A 346 -15.76 15.63 8.67
N PHE A 347 -14.91 16.00 9.61
CA PHE A 347 -14.34 15.10 10.60
C PHE A 347 -14.57 15.69 12.01
N SER A 348 -14.34 14.88 13.05
CA SER A 348 -14.34 15.36 14.42
C SER A 348 -13.33 16.50 14.64
N ASP A 349 -13.48 17.21 15.73
CA ASP A 349 -12.60 18.29 16.17
C ASP A 349 -12.39 19.43 15.16
N GLY A 350 -13.40 19.70 14.32
CA GLY A 350 -13.38 20.80 13.38
C GLY A 350 -12.41 20.63 12.19
N VAL A 351 -12.02 19.38 11.88
CA VAL A 351 -11.27 19.09 10.68
C VAL A 351 -12.22 18.93 9.49
N GLU A 352 -11.86 19.50 8.36
CA GLU A 352 -12.55 19.33 7.08
C GLU A 352 -11.59 19.24 5.91
N THR A 353 -11.98 18.54 4.88
CA THR A 353 -11.32 18.53 3.58
C THR A 353 -12.24 19.14 2.54
N ARG A 354 -11.66 19.83 1.56
CA ARG A 354 -12.40 20.45 0.44
C ARG A 354 -11.79 20.05 -0.89
N GLY A 355 -12.58 19.39 -1.73
CA GLY A 355 -12.13 18.95 -3.05
C GLY A 355 -11.87 20.11 -4.00
N ALA A 356 -12.68 21.17 -3.96
CA ALA A 356 -12.57 22.31 -4.88
C ALA A 356 -11.20 23.01 -4.86
N ASP A 357 -10.61 23.18 -3.69
CA ASP A 357 -9.30 23.83 -3.51
C ASP A 357 -8.21 22.88 -2.99
N ARG A 358 -8.52 21.58 -2.91
CA ARG A 358 -7.62 20.52 -2.44
C ARG A 358 -7.02 20.83 -1.06
N SER A 359 -7.82 21.40 -0.16
CA SER A 359 -7.37 21.83 1.14
C SER A 359 -7.80 20.88 2.27
N ILE A 360 -6.97 20.86 3.33
CA ILE A 360 -7.34 20.39 4.66
C ILE A 360 -7.35 21.60 5.58
N ARG A 361 -8.39 21.70 6.39
CA ARG A 361 -8.57 22.79 7.34
C ARG A 361 -8.84 22.26 8.74
N LYS A 362 -8.34 22.95 9.74
CA LYS A 362 -8.64 22.73 11.15
C LYS A 362 -9.27 24.00 11.72
N ASN A 363 -10.52 23.93 12.15
CA ASN A 363 -11.28 25.10 12.62
C ASN A 363 -11.24 26.30 11.64
N GLY A 364 -11.35 25.99 10.33
CA GLY A 364 -11.27 26.98 9.24
C GLY A 364 -9.85 27.38 8.84
N ILE A 365 -8.82 27.07 9.62
CA ILE A 365 -7.42 27.36 9.33
C ILE A 365 -6.87 26.33 8.34
N VAL A 366 -6.29 26.80 7.24
CA VAL A 366 -5.67 25.93 6.23
C VAL A 366 -4.37 25.34 6.77
N VAL A 367 -4.25 24.01 6.76
CA VAL A 367 -3.05 23.25 7.14
C VAL A 367 -2.44 22.50 5.96
N LYS A 368 -3.20 22.32 4.88
CA LYS A 368 -2.72 21.86 3.58
C LYS A 368 -3.52 22.54 2.48
N GLN A 369 -2.83 23.00 1.44
CA GLN A 369 -3.48 23.46 0.21
C GLN A 369 -2.55 23.25 -0.98
N GLY A 370 -3.05 22.54 -2.00
CA GLY A 370 -2.20 22.14 -3.12
C GLY A 370 -0.94 21.39 -2.65
N GLY A 371 0.22 21.85 -3.09
CA GLY A 371 1.52 21.30 -2.71
C GLY A 371 2.11 21.85 -1.40
N ASN A 372 1.42 22.75 -0.70
CA ASN A 372 1.86 23.31 0.58
C ASN A 372 1.23 22.54 1.74
N VAL A 373 2.05 22.05 2.64
CA VAL A 373 1.64 21.20 3.77
C VAL A 373 2.33 21.63 5.04
N ILE A 374 1.56 21.75 6.14
CA ILE A 374 2.07 21.85 7.50
C ILE A 374 1.19 20.98 8.40
N LEU A 375 1.66 19.79 8.72
CA LEU A 375 0.88 18.82 9.46
C LEU A 375 1.70 18.19 10.58
N PRO A 376 1.07 17.92 11.74
CA PRO A 376 1.73 17.18 12.81
C PRO A 376 1.95 15.73 12.38
N LEU A 377 3.15 15.24 12.62
CA LEU A 377 3.52 13.85 12.39
C LEU A 377 3.12 12.95 13.55
N THR A 378 3.20 13.45 14.78
CA THR A 378 2.92 12.72 16.01
C THR A 378 1.62 13.19 16.69
N ASP A 379 0.95 12.30 17.41
CA ASP A 379 -0.36 12.57 18.05
C ASP A 379 -0.28 13.61 19.18
N ASP A 380 0.91 13.84 19.74
CA ASP A 380 1.16 14.86 20.75
C ASP A 380 1.30 16.27 20.18
N ASN A 381 1.24 16.42 18.85
CA ASN A 381 1.41 17.67 18.12
C ASN A 381 2.71 18.43 18.47
N ARG A 382 3.79 17.69 18.71
CA ARG A 382 5.13 18.25 19.01
C ARG A 382 6.12 18.12 17.86
N THR A 383 5.80 17.31 16.85
CA THR A 383 6.60 17.13 15.65
C THR A 383 5.74 17.48 14.43
N TYR A 384 6.18 18.46 13.64
CA TYR A 384 5.49 18.88 12.42
C TYR A 384 6.38 18.70 11.20
N ILE A 385 5.80 18.28 10.10
CA ILE A 385 6.44 18.36 8.79
C ILE A 385 5.84 19.52 8.02
N VAL A 386 6.73 20.34 7.44
CA VAL A 386 6.37 21.44 6.54
C VAL A 386 7.01 21.16 5.19
N TYR A 387 6.21 21.24 4.15
CA TYR A 387 6.65 20.97 2.79
C TYR A 387 6.02 21.95 1.81
N SER A 388 6.77 22.33 0.78
CA SER A 388 6.25 23.10 -0.34
C SER A 388 6.72 22.54 -1.68
N ALA A 389 5.78 22.12 -2.52
CA ALA A 389 6.12 21.60 -3.86
C ALA A 389 6.72 22.69 -4.77
N ASP A 390 6.18 23.91 -4.71
CA ASP A 390 6.51 25.00 -5.63
C ASP A 390 7.33 26.13 -4.97
N GLY A 391 7.68 25.96 -3.69
CA GLY A 391 8.28 26.99 -2.85
C GLY A 391 7.23 27.93 -2.26
N PHE A 392 7.40 28.26 -0.99
CA PHE A 392 6.53 29.21 -0.29
C PHE A 392 7.31 29.98 0.76
N SER A 393 7.13 31.28 0.79
CA SER A 393 7.69 32.17 1.80
C SER A 393 6.57 32.95 2.47
N GLY A 394 6.40 32.76 3.77
CA GLY A 394 5.34 33.44 4.49
C GLY A 394 4.98 32.75 5.82
N ARG A 395 3.78 33.06 6.28
CA ARG A 395 3.26 32.53 7.53
C ARG A 395 2.61 31.15 7.31
N TRP A 396 2.99 30.21 8.16
CA TRP A 396 2.41 28.89 8.28
C TRP A 396 1.64 28.80 9.60
N ASN A 397 0.42 28.30 9.55
CA ASN A 397 -0.42 28.20 10.76
C ASN A 397 -0.30 26.82 11.40
N LEU A 398 -0.23 26.80 12.72
CA LEU A 398 -0.10 25.62 13.58
C LEU A 398 -1.28 25.55 14.58
N PRO A 399 -2.51 25.26 14.12
CA PRO A 399 -3.70 25.39 14.95
C PRO A 399 -3.71 24.49 16.19
N ASP A 400 -2.94 23.40 16.16
CA ASP A 400 -2.88 22.40 17.23
C ASP A 400 -1.52 22.33 17.93
N ALA A 401 -0.63 23.32 17.71
CA ALA A 401 0.71 23.29 18.32
C ALA A 401 0.63 23.30 19.85
N ALA A 402 1.21 22.30 20.47
CA ALA A 402 1.32 22.16 21.92
C ALA A 402 2.61 22.76 22.47
N PHE A 403 3.26 23.70 21.75
CA PHE A 403 4.54 24.31 22.10
C PHE A 403 4.62 25.77 21.62
N THR A 404 5.51 26.52 22.22
CA THR A 404 5.78 27.93 21.87
C THR A 404 7.17 28.13 21.30
N SER A 405 8.08 27.16 21.46
CA SER A 405 9.44 27.18 20.91
C SER A 405 9.84 25.81 20.40
N GLY A 406 10.80 25.80 19.50
CA GLY A 406 11.30 24.57 18.89
C GLY A 406 12.48 24.81 17.98
N LYS A 407 12.82 23.81 17.21
CA LYS A 407 13.93 23.84 16.25
C LYS A 407 13.45 23.35 14.89
N VAL A 408 13.93 24.00 13.85
CA VAL A 408 13.69 23.62 12.45
C VAL A 408 14.89 22.87 11.91
N TYR A 409 14.64 21.77 11.28
CA TYR A 409 15.66 20.97 10.60
C TYR A 409 15.22 20.69 9.16
N GLU A 410 16.14 20.76 8.23
CA GLU A 410 15.94 20.23 6.88
C GLU A 410 15.92 18.70 6.93
N ILE A 411 14.97 18.10 6.25
CA ILE A 411 14.87 16.64 6.08
C ILE A 411 15.76 16.25 4.91
N THR A 412 16.77 15.42 5.16
CA THR A 412 17.69 14.92 4.12
C THR A 412 17.77 13.40 4.11
N ALA A 413 18.34 12.84 3.06
CA ALA A 413 18.55 11.39 2.93
C ALA A 413 19.40 10.79 4.08
N ASP A 414 20.27 11.59 4.67
CA ASP A 414 21.18 11.18 5.74
C ASP A 414 20.69 11.54 7.15
N GLY A 415 19.50 12.13 7.25
CA GLY A 415 18.89 12.58 8.50
C GLY A 415 18.64 14.09 8.54
N ASN A 416 18.43 14.61 9.74
CA ASN A 416 18.01 15.97 9.95
C ASN A 416 19.21 16.94 10.04
N ARG A 417 19.20 18.01 9.25
CA ARG A 417 20.16 19.08 9.30
C ARG A 417 19.57 20.31 9.99
N PHE A 418 20.13 20.72 11.14
CA PHE A 418 19.67 21.89 11.87
C PHE A 418 19.75 23.17 11.01
N LEU A 419 18.66 23.94 11.01
CA LEU A 419 18.57 25.21 10.31
C LEU A 419 18.53 26.41 11.28
N ALA A 420 17.57 26.42 12.19
CA ALA A 420 17.35 27.56 13.07
C ALA A 420 16.51 27.18 14.31
N PRO A 421 16.60 27.95 15.41
CA PRO A 421 15.58 27.94 16.45
C PRO A 421 14.29 28.57 15.91
N LEU A 422 13.17 28.24 16.52
CA LEU A 422 11.84 28.67 16.10
C LEU A 422 11.04 29.15 17.32
N MET A 423 10.28 30.22 17.12
CA MET A 423 9.23 30.67 18.03
C MET A 423 7.88 30.58 17.32
N VAL A 424 6.87 30.12 18.06
CA VAL A 424 5.48 30.13 17.59
C VAL A 424 4.84 31.43 18.11
N GLU A 425 4.37 32.26 17.19
CA GLU A 425 3.72 33.52 17.50
C GLU A 425 2.28 33.48 16.97
N ASP A 426 1.31 33.77 17.84
CA ASP A 426 -0.11 33.77 17.50
C ASP A 426 -0.58 32.50 16.74
N GLY A 427 -0.11 31.33 17.18
CA GLY A 427 -0.44 30.04 16.58
C GLY A 427 0.12 29.79 15.18
N GLY A 428 1.21 30.47 14.82
CA GLY A 428 1.87 30.27 13.52
C GLY A 428 3.37 30.58 13.57
N ILE A 429 4.01 30.31 12.46
CA ILE A 429 5.45 30.49 12.24
C ILE A 429 5.70 31.15 10.88
N THR A 430 6.83 31.80 10.73
CA THR A 430 7.29 32.33 9.42
C THR A 430 8.46 31.48 8.92
N LEU A 431 8.28 30.85 7.77
CA LEU A 431 9.30 30.05 7.11
C LEU A 431 9.33 30.33 5.61
N SER A 432 10.53 30.19 5.03
CA SER A 432 10.73 30.20 3.58
C SER A 432 11.26 28.84 3.15
N LEU A 433 10.53 28.17 2.28
CA LEU A 433 10.92 26.89 1.68
C LEU A 433 11.13 27.07 0.18
N LYS A 434 12.15 26.41 -0.34
CA LYS A 434 12.37 26.27 -1.79
C LYS A 434 11.41 25.25 -2.39
N PRO A 435 11.25 25.22 -3.72
CA PRO A 435 10.50 24.15 -4.38
C PRO A 435 11.04 22.77 -4.00
N GLY A 436 10.12 21.88 -3.55
CA GLY A 436 10.44 20.52 -3.15
C GLY A 436 11.11 20.37 -1.78
N GLU A 437 11.30 21.44 -1.04
CA GLU A 437 11.94 21.40 0.28
C GLU A 437 10.99 20.92 1.36
N ALA A 438 11.48 20.04 2.21
CA ALA A 438 10.81 19.55 3.41
C ALA A 438 11.62 19.86 4.65
N VAL A 439 10.94 20.33 5.69
CA VAL A 439 11.56 20.52 7.01
C VAL A 439 10.74 19.84 8.09
N VAL A 440 11.40 19.43 9.17
CA VAL A 440 10.75 19.00 10.39
C VAL A 440 10.93 20.04 11.48
N ILE A 441 9.86 20.32 12.21
CA ILE A 441 9.86 21.14 13.40
C ILE A 441 9.75 20.22 14.59
N LEU A 442 10.69 20.33 15.51
CA LEU A 442 10.70 19.60 16.78
C LEU A 442 10.51 20.63 17.91
N ALA A 443 9.47 20.43 18.72
CA ALA A 443 9.24 21.22 19.93
C ALA A 443 10.38 21.06 20.95
N ASP A 444 10.72 22.13 21.68
CA ASP A 444 11.68 22.08 22.78
C ASP A 444 11.19 21.23 23.95
#